data_88b03a2f2be7940ee85ad42fa9c34a25
#
_entry.id   88b03a2f2be7940ee85ad42fa9c34a25
#
_cell.length_a   1.000
_cell.length_b   1.000
_cell.length_c   1.000
_cell.angle_alpha   90.00
_cell.angle_beta   90.00
_cell.angle_gamma   90.00
#
_symmetry.space_group_name_H-M   'P 1'
#
loop_
_entity.id
_entity.type
_entity.pdbx_description
1 polymer ?
#
loop_
_entity_poly.entity_id
_entity_poly.type
_entity_poly.pdbx_seq_one_letter_code
_entity_poly.pdbx_strand_id
1 'polypeptide(L)'
;MKLKILSVGKVKDKNIAKICQEFTKRINHDAQIENILIKDQNPQKEGLKILKHLKSNNGFNIAMSEEGEITTSRGLALLLKSRSEKITFIIGGPDGLSESVKESANMTLSLSSLTFTHEMAKAFLLEQIYRAISIINNRQYHKA
;
A
#
# COMPACT_ATOMS: atom_id res chain seq x y z
N MET A 1 -8.13 4.23 12.81
CA MET A 1 -7.78 3.92 11.40
C MET A 1 -7.16 2.52 11.34
N LYS A 2 -7.67 1.69 10.47
CA LYS A 2 -7.17 0.32 10.29
C LYS A 2 -6.64 0.17 8.87
N LEU A 3 -5.38 -0.20 8.75
CA LEU A 3 -4.67 -0.32 7.48
C LEU A 3 -4.11 -1.73 7.32
N LYS A 4 -4.06 -2.20 6.08
CA LYS A 4 -3.45 -3.47 5.72
C LYS A 4 -2.57 -3.26 4.49
N ILE A 5 -1.36 -3.79 4.53
CA ILE A 5 -0.49 -3.88 3.37
C ILE A 5 -0.43 -5.34 2.95
N LEU A 6 -0.96 -5.63 1.79
CA LEU A 6 -0.95 -6.97 1.21
C LEU A 6 0.05 -6.96 0.07
N SER A 7 1.23 -7.53 0.29
CA SER A 7 2.33 -7.43 -0.66
C SER A 7 2.86 -8.78 -1.08
N VAL A 8 3.26 -8.88 -2.34
CA VAL A 8 3.83 -10.08 -2.93
C VAL A 8 5.34 -10.05 -2.75
N GLY A 9 5.88 -11.10 -2.15
CA GLY A 9 7.31 -11.26 -1.96
C GLY A 9 7.85 -10.52 -0.74
N LYS A 10 8.83 -11.14 -0.13
CA LYS A 10 9.54 -10.58 1.02
C LYS A 10 10.52 -9.51 0.54
N VAL A 11 10.69 -8.45 1.30
CA VAL A 11 11.76 -7.46 1.07
C VAL A 11 13.09 -8.10 1.44
N LYS A 12 13.93 -8.33 0.44
CA LYS A 12 15.23 -9.01 0.60
C LYS A 12 16.35 -8.04 0.92
N ASP A 13 16.29 -6.82 0.40
CA ASP A 13 17.29 -5.79 0.69
C ASP A 13 17.16 -5.36 2.16
N LYS A 14 18.24 -5.52 2.92
CA LYS A 14 18.23 -5.23 4.35
C LYS A 14 17.99 -3.77 4.67
N ASN A 15 18.47 -2.87 3.84
CA ASN A 15 18.31 -1.42 4.05
C ASN A 15 16.86 -1.02 3.79
N ILE A 16 16.26 -1.53 2.73
CA ILE A 16 14.85 -1.26 2.41
C ILE A 16 13.95 -1.88 3.48
N ALA A 17 14.28 -3.09 3.95
CA ALA A 17 13.52 -3.74 5.02
C ALA A 17 13.53 -2.89 6.30
N LYS A 18 14.67 -2.27 6.65
CA LYS A 18 14.77 -1.38 7.82
C LYS A 18 13.89 -0.14 7.64
N ILE A 19 13.88 0.44 6.45
CA ILE A 19 13.02 1.60 6.15
C ILE A 19 11.56 1.21 6.33
N CYS A 20 11.14 0.08 5.77
CA CYS A 20 9.77 -0.41 5.90
C CYS A 20 9.38 -0.64 7.36
N GLN A 21 10.27 -1.24 8.15
CA GLN A 21 10.04 -1.48 9.57
C GLN A 21 9.91 -0.16 10.35
N GLU A 22 10.77 0.81 10.05
CA GLU A 22 10.73 2.11 10.73
C GLU A 22 9.39 2.82 10.48
N PHE A 23 8.94 2.90 9.23
CA PHE A 23 7.69 3.57 8.93
C PHE A 23 6.47 2.79 9.42
N THR A 24 6.50 1.47 9.38
CA THR A 24 5.45 0.65 9.99
C THR A 24 5.33 0.94 11.48
N LYS A 25 6.44 1.03 12.17
CA LYS A 25 6.48 1.37 13.60
C LYS A 25 5.87 2.75 13.86
N ARG A 26 6.25 3.75 13.08
CA ARG A 26 5.70 5.11 13.21
C ARG A 26 4.19 5.14 12.95
N ILE A 27 3.74 4.43 11.93
CA ILE A 27 2.31 4.34 11.62
C ILE A 27 1.55 3.71 12.79
N ASN A 28 2.10 2.68 13.43
CA ASN A 28 1.44 1.99 14.53
C ASN A 28 1.21 2.85 15.78
N HIS A 29 1.84 4.01 15.90
CA HIS A 29 1.54 4.96 16.97
C HIS A 29 0.15 5.59 16.82
N ASP A 30 -0.36 5.70 15.59
CA ASP A 30 -1.58 6.44 15.29
C ASP A 30 -2.67 5.59 14.66
N ALA A 31 -2.32 4.43 14.11
CA ALA A 31 -3.23 3.57 13.38
C ALA A 31 -2.82 2.12 13.56
N GLN A 32 -3.77 1.21 13.35
CA GLN A 32 -3.44 -0.22 13.28
C GLN A 32 -3.01 -0.54 11.85
N ILE A 33 -1.81 -1.09 11.68
CA ILE A 33 -1.34 -1.52 10.39
C ILE A 33 -0.88 -2.98 10.44
N GLU A 34 -1.39 -3.77 9.52
CA GLU A 34 -1.07 -5.19 9.37
C GLU A 34 -0.36 -5.41 8.05
N ASN A 35 0.76 -6.14 8.07
CA ASN A 35 1.49 -6.52 6.87
C ASN A 35 1.27 -8.01 6.60
N ILE A 36 0.72 -8.34 5.43
CA ILE A 36 0.52 -9.71 4.97
C ILE A 36 1.36 -9.93 3.73
N LEU A 37 2.15 -11.01 3.74
CA LEU A 37 3.00 -11.38 2.61
C LEU A 37 2.33 -12.50 1.82
N ILE A 38 2.27 -12.31 0.50
CA ILE A 38 1.87 -13.33 -0.45
C ILE A 38 3.14 -13.91 -1.05
N LYS A 39 3.22 -15.24 -1.11
CA LYS A 39 4.38 -15.91 -1.69
C LYS A 39 4.55 -15.52 -3.16
N ASP A 40 5.78 -15.14 -3.52
CA ASP A 40 6.17 -14.79 -4.88
C ASP A 40 6.06 -16.00 -5.79
N GLN A 41 5.30 -15.89 -6.87
CA GLN A 41 5.10 -16.92 -7.89
C GLN A 41 5.03 -16.28 -9.27
N ASN A 42 3.82 -16.11 -9.81
CA ASN A 42 3.54 -15.32 -11.01
C ASN A 42 2.24 -14.51 -10.76
N PRO A 43 1.97 -13.47 -11.54
CA PRO A 43 0.81 -12.61 -11.27
C PRO A 43 -0.52 -13.34 -11.17
N GLN A 44 -0.72 -14.40 -11.96
CA GLN A 44 -1.98 -15.16 -11.96
C GLN A 44 -2.16 -15.95 -10.66
N LYS A 45 -1.14 -16.67 -10.22
CA LYS A 45 -1.19 -17.45 -8.98
C LYS A 45 -1.21 -16.56 -7.75
N GLU A 46 -0.40 -15.51 -7.73
CA GLU A 46 -0.40 -14.51 -6.68
C GLU A 46 -1.77 -13.86 -6.57
N GLY A 47 -2.36 -13.54 -7.73
CA GLY A 47 -3.67 -12.92 -7.82
C GLY A 47 -4.79 -13.75 -7.22
N LEU A 48 -4.77 -15.07 -7.40
CA LEU A 48 -5.75 -15.95 -6.78
C LEU A 48 -5.71 -15.87 -5.26
N LYS A 49 -4.53 -15.80 -4.67
CA LYS A 49 -4.36 -15.66 -3.22
C LYS A 49 -4.79 -14.28 -2.73
N ILE A 50 -4.44 -13.24 -3.48
CA ILE A 50 -4.87 -11.88 -3.17
C ILE A 50 -6.39 -11.80 -3.17
N LEU A 51 -7.04 -12.32 -4.19
CA LEU A 51 -8.50 -12.30 -4.32
C LEU A 51 -9.19 -12.98 -3.14
N LYS A 52 -8.62 -14.07 -2.61
CA LYS A 52 -9.14 -14.73 -1.41
C LYS A 52 -9.13 -13.78 -0.20
N HIS A 53 -8.06 -13.02 -0.02
CA HIS A 53 -7.98 -12.01 1.05
C HIS A 53 -9.01 -10.91 0.86
N LEU A 54 -9.25 -10.47 -0.37
CA LEU A 54 -10.21 -9.41 -0.65
C LEU A 54 -11.64 -9.85 -0.41
N LYS A 55 -11.98 -11.11 -0.70
CA LYS A 55 -13.33 -11.64 -0.49
C LYS A 55 -13.71 -11.68 0.99
N SER A 56 -12.76 -11.93 1.87
CA SER A 56 -13.01 -12.00 3.31
C SER A 56 -12.92 -10.62 3.99
N ASN A 57 -12.71 -9.57 3.22
CA ASN A 57 -12.40 -8.25 3.74
C ASN A 57 -13.45 -7.23 3.27
N ASN A 58 -14.24 -6.72 4.21
CA ASN A 58 -15.27 -5.69 3.93
C ASN A 58 -14.67 -4.29 4.04
N GLY A 59 -13.58 -4.04 3.34
CA GLY A 59 -12.90 -2.76 3.40
C GLY A 59 -12.79 -2.09 2.04
N PHE A 60 -12.01 -1.04 1.99
CA PHE A 60 -11.68 -0.33 0.76
C PHE A 60 -10.31 -0.80 0.27
N ASN A 61 -10.29 -1.39 -0.92
CA ASN A 61 -9.11 -2.04 -1.47
C ASN A 61 -8.49 -1.19 -2.57
N ILE A 62 -7.21 -0.89 -2.44
CA ILE A 62 -6.45 -0.04 -3.35
C ILE A 62 -5.35 -0.88 -3.98
N ALA A 63 -5.42 -1.09 -5.29
CA ALA A 63 -4.35 -1.74 -6.04
C ALA A 63 -3.30 -0.69 -6.39
N MET A 64 -2.04 -0.97 -6.09
CA MET A 64 -0.94 -0.08 -6.43
C MET A 64 -0.41 -0.44 -7.81
N SER A 65 -0.38 0.52 -8.72
CA SER A 65 0.13 0.33 -10.07
C SER A 65 0.51 1.68 -10.67
N GLU A 66 1.57 1.73 -11.46
CA GLU A 66 1.97 2.94 -12.19
C GLU A 66 0.90 3.40 -13.18
N GLU A 67 -0.03 2.52 -13.55
CA GLU A 67 -1.16 2.83 -14.43
C GLU A 67 -2.34 3.49 -13.69
N GLY A 68 -2.29 3.53 -12.36
CA GLY A 68 -3.39 4.03 -11.54
C GLY A 68 -3.52 5.55 -11.54
N GLU A 69 -4.51 6.01 -10.78
CA GLU A 69 -4.73 7.44 -10.59
C GLU A 69 -3.54 8.08 -9.88
N ILE A 70 -3.12 9.24 -10.36
CA ILE A 70 -2.05 10.02 -9.75
C ILE A 70 -2.67 10.92 -8.68
N THR A 71 -2.04 10.98 -7.51
CA THR A 71 -2.50 11.85 -6.43
C THR A 71 -1.30 12.59 -5.81
N THR A 72 -1.60 13.50 -4.90
CA THR A 72 -0.60 14.19 -4.10
C THR A 72 -0.58 13.58 -2.69
N SER A 73 0.43 13.93 -1.89
CA SER A 73 0.45 13.51 -0.48
C SER A 73 -0.77 14.02 0.28
N ARG A 74 -1.23 15.23 -0.02
CA ARG A 74 -2.46 15.79 0.57
C ARG A 74 -3.70 15.05 0.08
N GLY A 75 -3.71 14.64 -1.19
CA GLY A 75 -4.79 13.84 -1.75
C GLY A 75 -4.90 12.48 -1.07
N LEU A 76 -3.76 11.84 -0.82
CA LEU A 76 -3.74 10.57 -0.07
C LEU A 76 -4.26 10.77 1.36
N ALA A 77 -3.87 11.87 2.01
CA ALA A 77 -4.37 12.19 3.35
C ALA A 77 -5.90 12.35 3.36
N LEU A 78 -6.46 13.05 2.38
CA LEU A 78 -7.91 13.19 2.24
C LEU A 78 -8.59 11.85 2.02
N LEU A 79 -8.01 10.98 1.19
CA LEU A 79 -8.54 9.65 0.94
C LEU A 79 -8.60 8.84 2.23
N LEU A 80 -7.51 8.79 3.00
CA LEU A 80 -7.47 8.05 4.25
C LEU A 80 -8.45 8.62 5.29
N LYS A 81 -8.53 9.93 5.38
CA LYS A 81 -9.43 10.61 6.32
C LYS A 81 -10.91 10.37 5.98
N SER A 82 -11.23 10.27 4.70
CA SER A 82 -12.62 10.11 4.23
C SER A 82 -13.19 8.71 4.43
N ARG A 83 -12.35 7.72 4.78
CA ARG A 83 -12.76 6.33 4.91
C ARG A 83 -12.77 5.89 6.36
N SER A 84 -13.88 5.32 6.81
CA SER A 84 -14.00 4.76 8.15
C SER A 84 -13.74 3.25 8.17
N GLU A 85 -13.89 2.58 7.02
CA GLU A 85 -13.61 1.14 6.90
C GLU A 85 -12.09 0.87 6.84
N LYS A 86 -11.72 -0.40 6.95
CA LYS A 86 -10.33 -0.84 6.75
C LYS A 86 -9.88 -0.52 5.33
N ILE A 87 -8.68 0.01 5.18
CA ILE A 87 -8.06 0.28 3.89
C ILE A 87 -6.94 -0.72 3.66
N THR A 88 -7.00 -1.46 2.56
CA THR A 88 -5.99 -2.41 2.15
C THR A 88 -5.27 -1.89 0.91
N PHE A 89 -3.95 -1.75 1.00
CA PHE A 89 -3.09 -1.45 -0.14
C PHE A 89 -2.49 -2.76 -0.65
N ILE A 90 -2.57 -2.99 -1.95
CA ILE A 90 -2.12 -4.23 -2.59
C ILE A 90 -0.92 -3.90 -3.47
N ILE A 91 0.22 -4.53 -3.18
CA ILE A 91 1.48 -4.33 -3.93
C ILE A 91 1.85 -5.65 -4.59
N GLY A 92 2.01 -5.62 -5.92
CA GLY A 92 2.45 -6.79 -6.68
C GLY A 92 3.94 -7.08 -6.52
N GLY A 93 4.35 -8.23 -7.04
CA GLY A 93 5.75 -8.61 -7.13
C GLY A 93 6.44 -7.96 -8.34
N PRO A 94 7.59 -8.50 -8.76
CA PRO A 94 8.37 -7.92 -9.87
C PRO A 94 7.59 -7.75 -11.17
N ASP A 95 6.62 -8.62 -11.43
CA ASP A 95 5.82 -8.60 -12.67
C ASP A 95 4.48 -7.87 -12.50
N GLY A 96 4.27 -7.20 -11.38
CA GLY A 96 3.06 -6.42 -11.12
C GLY A 96 1.87 -7.26 -10.67
N LEU A 97 0.70 -6.63 -10.69
CA LEU A 97 -0.57 -7.26 -10.32
C LEU A 97 -1.32 -7.75 -11.56
N SER A 98 -2.07 -8.84 -11.42
CA SER A 98 -2.94 -9.32 -12.49
C SER A 98 -4.09 -8.35 -12.72
N GLU A 99 -4.66 -8.38 -13.94
CA GLU A 99 -5.82 -7.56 -14.26
C GLU A 99 -7.02 -7.88 -13.36
N SER A 100 -7.23 -9.14 -13.02
CA SER A 100 -8.35 -9.52 -12.15
C SER A 100 -8.24 -8.90 -10.76
N VAL A 101 -7.03 -8.76 -10.21
CA VAL A 101 -6.83 -8.05 -8.93
C VAL A 101 -7.16 -6.57 -9.07
N LYS A 102 -6.67 -5.92 -10.13
CA LYS A 102 -6.94 -4.50 -10.39
C LYS A 102 -8.43 -4.23 -10.56
N GLU A 103 -9.13 -5.09 -11.31
CA GLU A 103 -10.58 -4.97 -11.53
C GLU A 103 -11.37 -5.19 -10.24
N SER A 104 -10.91 -6.05 -9.35
CA SER A 104 -11.59 -6.35 -8.09
C SER A 104 -11.34 -5.30 -7.01
N ALA A 105 -10.31 -4.46 -7.16
CA ALA A 105 -10.03 -3.38 -6.22
C ALA A 105 -11.03 -2.24 -6.40
N ASN A 106 -11.22 -1.46 -5.34
CA ASN A 106 -12.09 -0.28 -5.38
C ASN A 106 -11.47 0.87 -6.17
N MET A 107 -10.13 0.94 -6.18
CA MET A 107 -9.41 1.89 -7.03
C MET A 107 -8.02 1.36 -7.31
N THR A 108 -7.40 1.91 -8.36
CA THR A 108 -5.97 1.69 -8.66
C THR A 108 -5.28 3.03 -8.49
N LEU A 109 -4.22 3.04 -7.68
CA LEU A 109 -3.49 4.25 -7.30
C LEU A 109 -2.03 4.14 -7.73
N SER A 110 -1.49 5.23 -8.26
CA SER A 110 -0.10 5.31 -8.67
C SER A 110 0.71 6.16 -7.68
N LEU A 111 1.88 5.67 -7.30
CA LEU A 111 2.86 6.46 -6.56
C LEU A 111 3.57 7.45 -7.47
N SER A 112 3.73 7.08 -8.73
CA SER A 112 4.45 7.87 -9.74
C SER A 112 4.22 7.24 -11.09
N SER A 113 4.34 8.04 -12.16
CA SER A 113 4.37 7.52 -13.54
C SER A 113 5.66 6.75 -13.83
N LEU A 114 6.68 6.90 -12.99
CA LEU A 114 7.91 6.12 -13.09
C LEU A 114 7.70 4.74 -12.48
N THR A 115 8.41 3.75 -13.00
CA THR A 115 8.37 2.37 -12.49
C THR A 115 9.37 2.21 -11.36
N PHE A 116 8.94 1.67 -10.25
CA PHE A 116 9.80 1.33 -9.11
C PHE A 116 9.90 -0.19 -8.96
N THR A 117 10.99 -0.67 -8.36
CA THR A 117 11.00 -2.06 -7.90
C THR A 117 9.90 -2.24 -6.85
N HIS A 118 9.39 -3.48 -6.72
CA HIS A 118 8.32 -3.74 -5.74
C HIS A 118 8.77 -3.45 -4.30
N GLU A 119 10.06 -3.63 -3.99
CA GLU A 119 10.60 -3.31 -2.66
C GLU A 119 10.62 -1.81 -2.39
N MET A 120 11.10 -1.01 -3.36
CA MET A 120 11.07 0.46 -3.24
C MET A 120 9.65 0.98 -3.20
N ALA A 121 8.76 0.41 -3.99
CA ALA A 121 7.33 0.81 -3.97
C ALA A 121 6.73 0.63 -2.58
N LYS A 122 7.05 -0.49 -1.90
CA LYS A 122 6.57 -0.72 -0.53
C LYS A 122 7.11 0.33 0.43
N ALA A 123 8.40 0.63 0.35
CA ALA A 123 9.02 1.65 1.22
C ALA A 123 8.40 3.04 0.99
N PHE A 124 8.24 3.45 -0.26
CA PHE A 124 7.62 4.73 -0.59
C PHE A 124 6.17 4.80 -0.14
N LEU A 125 5.42 3.72 -0.33
CA LEU A 125 4.02 3.69 0.13
C LEU A 125 3.92 3.86 1.65
N LEU A 126 4.73 3.12 2.40
CA LEU A 126 4.72 3.22 3.87
C LEU A 126 5.10 4.63 4.33
N GLU A 127 6.10 5.25 3.69
CA GLU A 127 6.46 6.63 4.00
C GLU A 127 5.30 7.58 3.69
N GLN A 128 4.63 7.43 2.56
CA GLN A 128 3.50 8.28 2.18
C GLN A 128 2.29 8.07 3.10
N ILE A 129 2.04 6.86 3.57
CA ILE A 129 0.99 6.61 4.56
C ILE A 129 1.31 7.33 5.87
N TYR A 130 2.55 7.25 6.34
CA TYR A 130 2.96 7.99 7.54
C TYR A 130 2.82 9.50 7.34
N ARG A 131 3.24 10.01 6.18
CA ARG A 131 3.10 11.42 5.81
C ARG A 131 1.63 11.85 5.80
N ALA A 132 0.75 11.03 5.23
CA ALA A 132 -0.68 11.30 5.21
C ALA A 132 -1.27 11.38 6.61
N ILE A 133 -0.90 10.45 7.49
CA ILE A 133 -1.34 10.48 8.89
C ILE A 133 -0.82 11.72 9.61
N SER A 134 0.41 12.12 9.32
CA SER A 134 1.00 13.35 9.87
C SER A 134 0.22 14.58 9.43
N ILE A 135 -0.20 14.65 8.18
CA ILE A 135 -1.04 15.73 7.66
C ILE A 135 -2.40 15.74 8.38
N ILE A 136 -3.04 14.59 8.52
CA ILE A 136 -4.33 14.44 9.20
C ILE A 136 -4.24 14.94 10.65
N ASN A 137 -3.12 14.66 11.32
CA ASN A 137 -2.91 15.03 12.72
C ASN A 137 -2.21 16.38 12.90
N ASN A 138 -2.09 17.18 11.84
CA ASN A 138 -1.49 18.51 11.85
C ASN A 138 -0.04 18.54 12.39
N ARG A 139 0.73 17.50 12.09
CA ARG A 139 2.15 17.44 12.44
C ARG A 139 3.01 18.07 11.34
N GLN A 140 4.23 18.45 11.68
CA GLN A 140 5.14 19.17 10.77
C GLN A 140 6.01 18.27 9.89
N TYR A 141 5.69 16.99 9.78
CA TYR A 141 6.49 16.08 8.95
C TYR A 141 6.41 16.45 7.46
N HIS A 142 5.24 16.78 6.96
CA HIS A 142 5.05 17.15 5.56
C HIS A 142 5.47 18.61 5.31
N LYS A 143 6.39 18.76 4.37
CA LYS A 143 6.91 20.08 3.96
C LYS A 143 6.80 20.19 2.44
N ALA A 144 5.78 20.89 1.97
CA ALA A 144 5.61 21.14 0.54
C ALA A 144 4.70 22.31 0.28
#